data_a4ab0156e86afb2b61d29aabaafb534d
#
_entry.id   a4ab0156e86afb2b61d29aabaafb534d
#
_cell.length_a   1.000
_cell.length_b   1.000
_cell.length_c   1.000
_cell.angle_alpha   90.00
_cell.angle_beta   90.00
_cell.angle_gamma   90.00
#
_symmetry.space_group_name_H-M   'P 1'
#
loop_
_entity.id
_entity.type
_entity.pdbx_description
1 polymer ?
#
loop_
_entity_poly.entity_id
_entity_poly.type
_entity_poly.pdbx_seq_one_letter_code
_entity_poly.pdbx_strand_id
1 'polypeptide(L)'
;NNAELTANGSEAVCIEGLNSLRLYNSNLTGNMSDDDQNDTTWTVILYQSMSGDSEVGNSTFQMDGGTITSKNGGLFYTTNTECTIALKDVDITYNDDSEFFLQCTGNNNQRGWGQSGANGSDCNFTADSQDMKGNVIWDSISDLDFYMTNGSTLEGAFVNDESNAGNGGDGYCNVVIEKDSTWTVTGDSTITSLSNAGTITDADGKTVSI
;
A
#
# COMPACT_ATOMS: atom_id res chain seq x y z
N ASN A 1 10.55 -7.21 -18.35
CA ASN A 1 9.80 -6.49 -19.38
C ASN A 1 8.83 -7.44 -20.08
N ASN A 2 7.59 -7.00 -20.30
CA ASN A 2 6.56 -7.77 -21.01
C ASN A 2 6.33 -9.17 -20.38
N ALA A 3 6.34 -9.26 -19.06
CA ALA A 3 6.14 -10.50 -18.32
C ALA A 3 4.66 -10.72 -18.00
N GLU A 4 4.28 -11.99 -17.90
CA GLU A 4 2.98 -12.40 -17.37
C GLU A 4 3.24 -13.20 -16.10
N LEU A 5 2.78 -12.71 -14.96
CA LEU A 5 2.96 -13.31 -13.65
C LEU A 5 1.58 -13.54 -13.01
N THR A 6 1.23 -14.81 -12.79
CA THR A 6 -0.08 -15.18 -12.24
C THR A 6 0.06 -16.12 -11.06
N ALA A 7 -0.46 -15.72 -9.92
CA ALA A 7 -0.67 -16.58 -8.76
C ALA A 7 -2.16 -16.92 -8.61
N ASN A 8 -2.48 -18.20 -8.46
CA ASN A 8 -3.86 -18.69 -8.41
C ASN A 8 -4.35 -19.07 -7.00
N GLY A 9 -3.53 -18.92 -6.00
CA GLY A 9 -3.87 -19.25 -4.61
C GLY A 9 -2.90 -18.59 -3.63
N SER A 10 -2.23 -17.52 -4.07
CA SER A 10 -1.27 -16.75 -3.27
C SER A 10 -1.19 -15.31 -3.76
N GLU A 11 -0.42 -14.50 -3.06
CA GLU A 11 0.06 -13.20 -3.54
C GLU A 11 0.84 -13.35 -4.86
N ALA A 12 0.76 -12.34 -5.72
CA ALA A 12 1.52 -12.31 -6.97
C ALA A 12 3.01 -12.01 -6.72
N VAL A 13 3.29 -11.24 -5.69
CA VAL A 13 4.65 -10.79 -5.34
C VAL A 13 4.83 -10.74 -3.84
N CYS A 14 5.94 -11.31 -3.40
CA CYS A 14 6.46 -11.24 -2.05
C CYS A 14 7.90 -10.73 -2.10
N ILE A 15 8.16 -9.54 -1.57
CA ILE A 15 9.51 -8.94 -1.50
C ILE A 15 9.92 -8.88 -0.04
N GLU A 16 10.99 -9.58 0.29
CA GLU A 16 11.54 -9.62 1.63
C GLU A 16 12.90 -8.90 1.69
N GLY A 17 13.04 -7.99 2.65
CA GLY A 17 14.30 -7.30 2.94
C GLY A 17 14.84 -6.47 1.77
N LEU A 18 16.15 -6.35 1.69
CA LEU A 18 16.85 -5.56 0.67
C LEU A 18 16.79 -6.21 -0.72
N ASN A 19 15.58 -6.38 -1.24
CA ASN A 19 15.34 -6.92 -2.57
C ASN A 19 14.49 -5.95 -3.42
N SER A 20 14.56 -6.11 -4.72
CA SER A 20 13.86 -5.23 -5.67
C SER A 20 13.18 -6.02 -6.77
N LEU A 21 11.94 -5.64 -7.09
CA LEU A 21 11.25 -6.05 -8.30
C LEU A 21 10.92 -4.81 -9.14
N ARG A 22 11.35 -4.82 -10.41
CA ARG A 22 11.02 -3.77 -11.38
C ARG A 22 10.37 -4.39 -12.60
N LEU A 23 9.16 -3.95 -12.90
CA LEU A 23 8.34 -4.42 -14.00
C LEU A 23 8.08 -3.30 -15.01
N TYR A 24 8.11 -3.65 -16.28
CA TYR A 24 7.85 -2.72 -17.38
C TYR A 24 6.91 -3.38 -18.38
N ASN A 25 5.75 -2.74 -18.66
CA ASN A 25 4.71 -3.26 -19.56
C ASN A 25 4.38 -4.73 -19.26
N SER A 26 4.20 -5.07 -18.00
CA SER A 26 4.03 -6.45 -17.53
C SER A 26 2.67 -6.63 -16.87
N ASN A 27 2.19 -7.87 -16.75
CA ASN A 27 0.91 -8.16 -16.14
C ASN A 27 1.12 -8.99 -14.88
N LEU A 28 0.52 -8.53 -13.79
CA LEU A 28 0.46 -9.21 -12.50
C LEU A 28 -0.96 -9.63 -12.20
N THR A 29 -1.16 -10.86 -11.75
CA THR A 29 -2.43 -11.32 -11.20
C THR A 29 -2.20 -12.03 -9.88
N GLY A 30 -2.80 -11.51 -8.79
CA GLY A 30 -2.85 -12.15 -7.48
C GLY A 30 -4.23 -12.71 -7.18
N ASN A 31 -4.28 -13.82 -6.46
CA ASN A 31 -5.50 -14.45 -5.96
C ASN A 31 -5.20 -15.18 -4.66
N MET A 32 -4.76 -14.42 -3.66
CA MET A 32 -4.46 -14.96 -2.34
C MET A 32 -5.76 -15.39 -1.67
N SER A 33 -5.84 -16.63 -1.23
CA SER A 33 -6.97 -17.12 -0.46
C SER A 33 -6.77 -16.82 1.03
N ASP A 34 -7.88 -16.62 1.72
CA ASP A 34 -7.87 -16.52 3.18
C ASP A 34 -7.32 -17.82 3.78
N ASP A 35 -6.53 -17.69 4.81
CA ASP A 35 -6.04 -18.82 5.59
C ASP A 35 -5.95 -18.46 7.09
N ASP A 36 -5.70 -19.47 7.93
CA ASP A 36 -5.62 -19.30 9.39
C ASP A 36 -4.40 -18.48 9.86
N GLN A 37 -3.50 -18.11 8.96
CA GLN A 37 -2.27 -17.36 9.28
C GLN A 37 -2.36 -15.88 8.93
N ASN A 38 -3.39 -15.46 8.18
CA ASN A 38 -3.54 -14.09 7.74
C ASN A 38 -4.93 -13.55 8.08
N ASP A 39 -4.98 -12.42 8.74
CA ASP A 39 -6.23 -11.69 9.00
C ASP A 39 -6.69 -10.88 7.78
N THR A 40 -5.79 -10.65 6.83
CA THR A 40 -6.05 -9.98 5.55
C THR A 40 -5.36 -10.72 4.40
N THR A 41 -5.80 -10.42 3.18
CA THR A 41 -5.18 -10.92 1.95
C THR A 41 -4.69 -9.77 1.08
N TRP A 42 -3.69 -10.00 0.25
CA TRP A 42 -3.05 -8.98 -0.58
C TRP A 42 -2.55 -9.53 -1.91
N THR A 43 -2.27 -8.65 -2.85
CA THR A 43 -1.67 -9.02 -4.14
C THR A 43 -0.14 -8.89 -4.11
N VAL A 44 0.36 -7.86 -3.45
CA VAL A 44 1.80 -7.59 -3.30
C VAL A 44 2.12 -7.31 -1.84
N ILE A 45 3.12 -8.01 -1.28
CA ILE A 45 3.65 -7.71 0.04
C ILE A 45 5.13 -7.30 -0.04
N LEU A 46 5.49 -6.26 0.74
CA LEU A 46 6.85 -5.88 1.04
C LEU A 46 7.05 -5.99 2.55
N TYR A 47 8.02 -6.77 2.99
CA TYR A 47 8.20 -7.03 4.42
C TYR A 47 9.63 -7.45 4.76
N GLN A 48 9.94 -7.45 6.03
CA GLN A 48 11.12 -8.13 6.57
C GLN A 48 10.65 -9.18 7.56
N SER A 49 10.98 -10.45 7.31
CA SER A 49 10.69 -11.51 8.27
C SER A 49 11.56 -11.38 9.52
N MET A 50 11.16 -12.08 10.57
CA MET A 50 11.95 -12.17 11.81
C MET A 50 12.96 -13.33 11.80
N SER A 51 13.01 -14.11 10.71
CA SER A 51 13.91 -15.29 10.58
C SER A 51 15.36 -14.92 10.32
N GLY A 52 15.60 -13.72 9.75
CA GLY A 52 16.95 -13.25 9.42
C GLY A 52 17.55 -13.93 8.18
N ASP A 53 16.73 -14.50 7.33
CA ASP A 53 17.13 -15.17 6.08
C ASP A 53 17.23 -14.22 4.88
N SER A 54 16.85 -12.96 5.06
CA SER A 54 17.03 -11.89 4.08
C SER A 54 17.84 -10.74 4.67
N GLU A 55 18.65 -10.07 3.85
CA GLU A 55 19.38 -8.88 4.25
C GLU A 55 18.39 -7.73 4.54
N VAL A 56 18.53 -7.11 5.70
CA VAL A 56 17.68 -5.99 6.12
C VAL A 56 17.97 -4.75 5.28
N GLY A 57 16.92 -4.10 4.78
CA GLY A 57 17.02 -2.86 4.04
C GLY A 57 15.78 -2.55 3.22
N ASN A 58 15.86 -1.52 2.40
CA ASN A 58 14.72 -1.01 1.63
C ASN A 58 14.25 -2.02 0.57
N SER A 59 13.07 -2.57 0.77
CA SER A 59 12.35 -3.38 -0.21
C SER A 59 11.81 -2.48 -1.34
N THR A 60 11.97 -2.86 -2.59
CA THR A 60 11.51 -2.01 -3.71
C THR A 60 10.55 -2.75 -4.64
N PHE A 61 9.38 -2.17 -4.87
CA PHE A 61 8.48 -2.52 -5.96
C PHE A 61 8.33 -1.32 -6.90
N GLN A 62 8.63 -1.51 -8.16
CA GLN A 62 8.43 -0.51 -9.21
C GLN A 62 7.73 -1.12 -10.41
N MET A 63 6.68 -0.45 -10.90
CA MET A 63 5.99 -0.86 -12.11
C MET A 63 5.68 0.35 -13.01
N ASP A 64 6.03 0.24 -14.29
CA ASP A 64 5.82 1.24 -15.34
C ASP A 64 5.07 0.59 -16.49
N GLY A 65 3.80 0.93 -16.66
CA GLY A 65 2.87 0.33 -17.61
C GLY A 65 2.50 -1.12 -17.34
N GLY A 66 1.47 -1.59 -18.02
CA GLY A 66 0.92 -2.94 -17.86
C GLY A 66 -0.24 -2.99 -16.88
N THR A 67 -0.54 -4.16 -16.31
CA THR A 67 -1.73 -4.36 -15.49
C THR A 67 -1.42 -5.03 -14.16
N ILE A 68 -2.16 -4.64 -13.11
CA ILE A 68 -2.26 -5.40 -11.86
C ILE A 68 -3.71 -5.82 -11.67
N THR A 69 -3.95 -7.11 -11.48
CA THR A 69 -5.25 -7.66 -11.17
C THR A 69 -5.24 -8.27 -9.77
N SER A 70 -5.98 -7.67 -8.85
CA SER A 70 -6.26 -8.23 -7.53
C SER A 70 -7.59 -8.99 -7.58
N LYS A 71 -7.55 -10.30 -7.48
CA LYS A 71 -8.76 -11.14 -7.49
C LYS A 71 -9.35 -11.35 -6.11
N ASN A 72 -8.57 -11.14 -5.06
CA ASN A 72 -9.01 -11.24 -3.67
C ASN A 72 -8.15 -10.35 -2.76
N GLY A 73 -8.80 -9.71 -1.79
CA GLY A 73 -8.14 -8.86 -0.80
C GLY A 73 -7.65 -7.51 -1.31
N GLY A 74 -6.71 -6.94 -0.58
CA GLY A 74 -6.08 -5.66 -0.89
C GLY A 74 -5.01 -5.74 -1.96
N LEU A 75 -4.47 -4.59 -2.33
CA LEU A 75 -3.45 -4.54 -3.39
C LEU A 75 -2.04 -4.60 -2.82
N PHE A 76 -1.63 -3.62 -2.03
CA PHE A 76 -0.29 -3.54 -1.43
C PHE A 76 -0.35 -3.63 0.09
N TYR A 77 0.47 -4.50 0.67
CA TYR A 77 0.69 -4.56 2.10
C TYR A 77 2.18 -4.37 2.40
N THR A 78 2.50 -3.48 3.33
CA THR A 78 3.87 -3.25 3.80
C THR A 78 3.92 -3.35 5.33
N THR A 79 4.89 -4.12 5.86
CA THR A 79 5.02 -4.34 7.29
C THR A 79 6.46 -4.72 7.67
N ASN A 80 6.92 -4.23 8.81
CA ASN A 80 8.24 -4.53 9.37
C ASN A 80 9.41 -4.25 8.41
N THR A 81 9.32 -3.23 7.57
CA THR A 81 10.35 -2.94 6.55
C THR A 81 10.42 -1.46 6.21
N GLU A 82 11.60 -1.01 5.79
CA GLU A 82 11.70 0.17 4.94
C GLU A 82 11.34 -0.23 3.51
N CYS A 83 10.53 0.55 2.81
CA CYS A 83 10.15 0.19 1.45
C CYS A 83 9.88 1.38 0.53
N THR A 84 10.00 1.10 -0.76
CA THR A 84 9.65 2.02 -1.83
C THR A 84 8.71 1.35 -2.80
N ILE A 85 7.54 1.95 -3.05
CA ILE A 85 6.60 1.54 -4.07
C ILE A 85 6.45 2.67 -5.08
N ALA A 86 6.66 2.39 -6.36
CA ALA A 86 6.49 3.37 -7.42
C ALA A 86 5.64 2.79 -8.56
N LEU A 87 4.53 3.47 -8.86
CA LEU A 87 3.61 3.10 -9.94
C LEU A 87 3.56 4.21 -10.99
N LYS A 88 3.59 3.81 -12.26
CA LYS A 88 3.41 4.73 -13.38
C LYS A 88 2.60 4.10 -14.50
N ASP A 89 1.50 4.74 -14.87
CA ASP A 89 0.62 4.30 -15.97
C ASP A 89 0.24 2.81 -15.90
N VAL A 90 -0.06 2.30 -14.70
CA VAL A 90 -0.44 0.91 -14.46
C VAL A 90 -1.96 0.79 -14.40
N ASP A 91 -2.54 -0.05 -15.25
CA ASP A 91 -3.96 -0.36 -15.19
C ASP A 91 -4.25 -1.31 -14.02
N ILE A 92 -5.04 -0.87 -13.05
CA ILE A 92 -5.37 -1.67 -11.87
C ILE A 92 -6.82 -2.17 -11.93
N THR A 93 -6.98 -3.47 -11.86
CA THR A 93 -8.29 -4.12 -11.77
C THR A 93 -8.45 -4.72 -10.37
N TYR A 94 -9.50 -4.32 -9.69
CA TYR A 94 -9.86 -4.80 -8.37
C TYR A 94 -10.99 -5.80 -8.43
N ASN A 95 -11.04 -6.69 -7.45
CA ASN A 95 -12.27 -7.37 -7.09
C ASN A 95 -13.24 -6.35 -6.44
N ASP A 96 -14.56 -6.56 -6.58
CA ASP A 96 -15.59 -5.67 -6.00
C ASP A 96 -15.48 -5.57 -4.47
N ASP A 97 -14.89 -6.58 -3.82
CA ASP A 97 -14.65 -6.64 -2.38
C ASP A 97 -13.21 -6.26 -1.99
N SER A 98 -12.52 -5.40 -2.77
CA SER A 98 -11.16 -4.96 -2.45
C SER A 98 -11.10 -4.29 -1.07
N GLU A 99 -10.30 -4.83 -0.16
CA GLU A 99 -10.19 -4.34 1.21
C GLU A 99 -9.43 -3.01 1.30
N PHE A 100 -8.33 -2.89 0.55
CA PHE A 100 -7.50 -1.67 0.56
C PHE A 100 -6.64 -1.55 -0.71
N PHE A 101 -6.25 -0.31 -1.01
CA PHE A 101 -5.21 -0.02 -2.02
C PHE A 101 -3.81 -0.23 -1.45
N LEU A 102 -3.52 0.38 -0.30
CA LEU A 102 -2.25 0.26 0.42
C LEU A 102 -2.53 0.10 1.90
N GLN A 103 -1.93 -0.89 2.53
CA GLN A 103 -1.85 -1.00 3.98
C GLN A 103 -0.38 -0.90 4.40
N CYS A 104 -0.04 0.17 5.14
CA CYS A 104 1.27 0.45 5.70
C CYS A 104 1.15 0.44 7.22
N THR A 105 1.26 -0.74 7.82
CA THR A 105 0.95 -0.94 9.25
C THR A 105 1.88 -1.94 9.90
N GLY A 106 1.82 -1.95 11.22
CA GLY A 106 2.34 -3.05 12.01
C GLY A 106 1.68 -4.39 11.68
N ASN A 107 2.20 -5.42 12.27
CA ASN A 107 1.79 -6.79 12.06
C ASN A 107 1.64 -7.51 13.41
N ASN A 108 0.50 -8.17 13.58
CA ASN A 108 0.25 -9.04 14.70
C ASN A 108 -0.21 -10.42 14.22
N ASN A 109 0.75 -11.30 14.02
CA ASN A 109 0.55 -12.68 13.58
C ASN A 109 0.22 -12.91 12.09
N GLN A 110 0.38 -11.92 11.21
CA GLN A 110 0.26 -12.16 9.77
C GLN A 110 1.37 -13.13 9.32
N ARG A 111 1.04 -14.11 8.49
CA ARG A 111 1.94 -15.19 8.06
C ARG A 111 2.57 -16.00 9.22
N GLY A 112 1.90 -16.07 10.37
CA GLY A 112 2.36 -16.80 11.55
C GLY A 112 3.47 -16.11 12.32
N TRP A 113 3.73 -14.82 12.10
CA TRP A 113 4.71 -14.02 12.83
C TRP A 113 4.22 -12.59 13.07
N GLY A 114 4.96 -11.83 13.79
CA GLY A 114 4.62 -10.45 14.14
C GLY A 114 4.26 -10.31 15.61
N GLN A 115 4.33 -9.08 16.07
CA GLN A 115 4.03 -8.72 17.44
C GLN A 115 3.40 -7.32 17.47
N SER A 116 2.24 -7.21 18.08
CA SER A 116 1.54 -5.93 18.22
C SER A 116 2.46 -4.84 18.77
N GLY A 117 2.51 -3.70 18.08
CA GLY A 117 3.32 -2.53 18.45
C GLY A 117 4.81 -2.61 18.08
N ALA A 118 5.25 -3.61 17.31
CA ALA A 118 6.67 -3.82 17.07
C ALA A 118 7.09 -3.90 15.58
N ASN A 119 6.17 -3.95 14.65
CA ASN A 119 6.45 -4.28 13.26
C ASN A 119 5.93 -3.22 12.28
N GLY A 120 6.14 -1.95 12.59
CA GLY A 120 5.81 -0.84 11.71
C GLY A 120 6.53 -0.89 10.38
N SER A 121 6.01 -0.20 9.39
CA SER A 121 6.59 -0.08 8.07
C SER A 121 6.94 1.37 7.76
N ASP A 122 8.04 1.57 7.05
CA ASP A 122 8.55 2.87 6.62
C ASP A 122 8.42 2.94 5.09
N CYS A 123 7.30 3.45 4.59
CA CYS A 123 6.93 3.34 3.17
C CYS A 123 6.98 4.68 2.45
N ASN A 124 7.75 4.72 1.36
CA ASN A 124 7.72 5.80 0.38
C ASN A 124 6.92 5.34 -0.84
N PHE A 125 5.69 5.85 -1.00
CA PHE A 125 4.80 5.53 -2.12
C PHE A 125 4.74 6.68 -3.12
N THR A 126 4.95 6.40 -4.39
CA THR A 126 4.84 7.37 -5.47
C THR A 126 3.92 6.89 -6.58
N ALA A 127 2.90 7.71 -6.89
CA ALA A 127 2.04 7.58 -8.04
C ALA A 127 2.43 8.61 -9.10
N ASP A 128 2.74 8.18 -10.32
CA ASP A 128 3.07 9.03 -11.47
C ASP A 128 2.08 8.74 -12.61
N SER A 129 1.20 9.68 -12.92
CA SER A 129 0.14 9.47 -13.93
C SER A 129 -0.71 8.22 -13.63
N GLN A 130 -1.07 8.02 -12.36
CA GLN A 130 -1.62 6.77 -11.87
C GLN A 130 -3.04 6.95 -11.34
N ASP A 131 -3.97 6.16 -11.83
CA ASP A 131 -5.31 6.06 -11.26
C ASP A 131 -5.35 4.99 -10.16
N MET A 132 -5.86 5.39 -8.97
CA MET A 132 -5.90 4.55 -7.78
C MET A 132 -7.30 4.55 -7.16
N LYS A 133 -7.70 3.39 -6.65
CA LYS A 133 -8.96 3.22 -5.93
C LYS A 133 -8.76 2.33 -4.70
N GLY A 134 -9.45 2.66 -3.61
CA GLY A 134 -9.40 1.94 -2.34
C GLY A 134 -8.74 2.76 -1.24
N ASN A 135 -8.89 2.30 -0.02
CA ASN A 135 -8.35 2.98 1.14
C ASN A 135 -6.84 2.82 1.26
N VAL A 136 -6.21 3.85 1.79
CA VAL A 136 -4.83 3.82 2.27
C VAL A 136 -4.88 3.71 3.79
N ILE A 137 -4.41 2.60 4.33
CA ILE A 137 -4.46 2.29 5.77
C ILE A 137 -3.05 2.48 6.35
N TRP A 138 -2.95 3.15 7.48
CA TRP A 138 -1.69 3.37 8.19
C TRP A 138 -1.90 3.33 9.70
N ASP A 139 -0.83 3.18 10.49
CA ASP A 139 -0.87 3.21 11.95
C ASP A 139 0.25 4.08 12.55
N SER A 140 0.16 4.37 13.84
CA SER A 140 1.11 5.25 14.54
C SER A 140 2.49 4.65 14.81
N ILE A 141 2.74 3.40 14.42
CA ILE A 141 4.09 2.79 14.48
C ILE A 141 4.74 2.70 13.10
N SER A 142 4.08 3.25 12.06
CA SER A 142 4.55 3.23 10.68
C SER A 142 4.70 4.65 10.13
N ASP A 143 5.65 4.84 9.22
CA ASP A 143 5.88 6.08 8.52
C ASP A 143 5.44 5.94 7.06
N LEU A 144 4.52 6.78 6.60
CA LEU A 144 4.04 6.78 5.23
C LEU A 144 4.22 8.15 4.58
N ASP A 145 5.04 8.20 3.55
CA ASP A 145 5.11 9.32 2.61
C ASP A 145 4.39 8.94 1.31
N PHE A 146 3.25 9.60 1.02
CA PHE A 146 2.40 9.30 -0.12
C PHE A 146 2.38 10.45 -1.13
N TYR A 147 2.94 10.24 -2.31
CA TYR A 147 3.09 11.23 -3.36
C TYR A 147 2.19 10.95 -4.56
N MET A 148 1.38 11.94 -4.95
CA MET A 148 0.56 11.93 -6.17
C MET A 148 1.09 12.97 -7.14
N THR A 149 1.61 12.52 -8.28
CA THR A 149 2.29 13.36 -9.26
C THR A 149 1.71 13.20 -10.67
N ASN A 150 1.94 14.17 -11.53
CA ASN A 150 1.62 14.11 -12.96
C ASN A 150 0.17 13.72 -13.29
N GLY A 151 -0.80 14.29 -12.56
CA GLY A 151 -2.22 14.06 -12.84
C GLY A 151 -2.75 12.74 -12.24
N SER A 152 -2.07 12.16 -11.27
CA SER A 152 -2.54 10.97 -10.56
C SER A 152 -3.86 11.20 -9.84
N THR A 153 -4.69 10.17 -9.75
CA THR A 153 -5.97 10.22 -9.04
C THR A 153 -6.04 9.18 -7.93
N LEU A 154 -6.69 9.51 -6.82
CA LEU A 154 -7.06 8.59 -5.76
C LEU A 154 -8.55 8.74 -5.43
N GLU A 155 -9.31 7.66 -5.52
CA GLU A 155 -10.66 7.53 -4.98
C GLU A 155 -10.60 6.64 -3.73
N GLY A 156 -10.54 7.24 -2.54
CA GLY A 156 -10.32 6.50 -1.30
C GLY A 156 -10.25 7.38 -0.06
N ALA A 157 -10.05 6.75 1.10
CA ALA A 157 -9.82 7.40 2.37
C ALA A 157 -8.43 7.05 2.91
N PHE A 158 -7.83 7.95 3.70
CA PHE A 158 -6.67 7.64 4.53
C PHE A 158 -7.16 7.27 5.93
N VAL A 159 -7.00 6.00 6.28
CA VAL A 159 -7.55 5.42 7.52
C VAL A 159 -6.41 5.15 8.50
N ASN A 160 -6.47 5.79 9.67
CA ASN A 160 -5.60 5.45 10.78
C ASN A 160 -6.19 4.23 11.51
N ASP A 161 -5.50 3.09 11.43
CA ASP A 161 -5.92 1.83 12.06
C ASP A 161 -4.86 1.35 13.06
N GLU A 162 -5.13 1.58 14.34
CA GLU A 162 -4.22 1.25 15.45
C GLU A 162 -4.31 -0.22 15.91
N SER A 163 -5.04 -1.10 15.23
CA SER A 163 -5.28 -2.48 15.68
C SER A 163 -4.00 -3.28 15.88
N ASN A 164 -2.94 -2.99 15.13
CA ASN A 164 -1.63 -3.63 15.24
C ASN A 164 -0.56 -2.76 15.92
N ALA A 165 -0.88 -1.53 16.29
CA ALA A 165 0.08 -0.56 16.82
C ALA A 165 0.43 -0.73 18.31
N GLY A 166 -0.22 -1.65 19.02
CA GLY A 166 0.03 -1.88 20.44
C GLY A 166 -0.28 -0.66 21.32
N ASN A 167 0.75 -0.03 21.86
CA ASN A 167 0.62 1.20 22.64
C ASN A 167 0.73 2.47 21.76
N GLY A 168 0.83 2.32 20.45
CA GLY A 168 1.10 3.40 19.50
C GLY A 168 2.56 3.83 19.47
N GLY A 169 2.83 4.81 18.63
CA GLY A 169 4.15 5.40 18.42
C GLY A 169 4.05 6.83 17.92
N ASP A 170 5.09 7.30 17.29
CA ASP A 170 5.23 8.63 16.69
C ASP A 170 5.32 8.60 15.16
N GLY A 171 4.82 7.51 14.56
CA GLY A 171 4.68 7.35 13.12
C GLY A 171 3.73 8.35 12.50
N TYR A 172 3.78 8.47 11.17
CA TYR A 172 3.07 9.51 10.44
C TYR A 172 2.53 9.05 9.08
N CYS A 173 1.57 9.82 8.56
CA CYS A 173 1.11 9.75 7.18
C CYS A 173 1.19 11.15 6.56
N ASN A 174 2.16 11.37 5.70
CA ASN A 174 2.34 12.60 4.94
C ASN A 174 1.77 12.41 3.53
N VAL A 175 0.92 13.33 3.10
CA VAL A 175 0.30 13.30 1.78
C VAL A 175 0.73 14.51 0.97
N VAL A 176 1.24 14.26 -0.24
CA VAL A 176 1.63 15.29 -1.20
C VAL A 176 0.81 15.11 -2.47
N ILE A 177 0.01 16.13 -2.81
CA ILE A 177 -0.80 16.17 -4.03
C ILE A 177 -0.25 17.26 -4.92
N GLU A 178 0.46 16.88 -5.97
CA GLU A 178 1.00 17.83 -6.93
C GLU A 178 -0.08 18.38 -7.85
N LYS A 179 0.30 19.44 -8.58
CA LYS A 179 -0.57 20.06 -9.57
C LYS A 179 -1.13 19.02 -10.55
N ASP A 180 -2.41 19.21 -10.91
CA ASP A 180 -3.18 18.36 -11.82
C ASP A 180 -3.56 16.97 -11.26
N SER A 181 -3.11 16.61 -10.05
CA SER A 181 -3.54 15.41 -9.34
C SER A 181 -4.81 15.65 -8.52
N THR A 182 -5.60 14.61 -8.30
CA THR A 182 -6.89 14.71 -7.61
C THR A 182 -7.08 13.61 -6.58
N TRP A 183 -7.45 13.99 -5.35
CA TRP A 183 -7.94 13.08 -4.35
C TRP A 183 -9.44 13.26 -4.13
N THR A 184 -10.22 12.20 -4.43
CA THR A 184 -11.65 12.10 -4.12
C THR A 184 -11.82 11.35 -2.81
N VAL A 185 -12.23 12.07 -1.78
CA VAL A 185 -12.39 11.54 -0.42
C VAL A 185 -13.67 10.73 -0.34
N THR A 186 -13.56 9.42 -0.08
CA THR A 186 -14.71 8.50 0.00
C THR A 186 -15.10 8.12 1.43
N GLY A 187 -14.26 8.44 2.41
CA GLY A 187 -14.49 8.20 3.84
C GLY A 187 -13.77 9.22 4.70
N ASP A 188 -14.16 9.33 5.96
CA ASP A 188 -13.44 10.17 6.92
C ASP A 188 -11.98 9.76 6.95
N SER A 189 -11.09 10.72 6.83
CA SER A 189 -9.66 10.51 6.63
C SER A 189 -8.85 11.19 7.73
N THR A 190 -7.79 10.52 8.17
CA THR A 190 -6.82 11.06 9.15
C THR A 190 -5.42 10.94 8.55
N ILE A 191 -4.70 12.06 8.51
CA ILE A 191 -3.31 12.15 8.03
C ILE A 191 -2.50 13.03 8.99
N THR A 192 -1.18 12.99 8.92
CA THR A 192 -0.31 13.80 9.79
C THR A 192 0.03 15.14 9.14
N SER A 193 0.23 15.17 7.83
CA SER A 193 0.49 16.40 7.09
C SER A 193 -0.04 16.34 5.66
N LEU A 194 -0.35 17.52 5.11
CA LEU A 194 -0.83 17.68 3.74
C LEU A 194 -0.09 18.80 3.02
N SER A 195 0.55 18.48 1.90
CA SER A 195 1.01 19.45 0.92
C SER A 195 0.16 19.33 -0.35
N ASN A 196 -0.73 20.30 -0.59
CA ASN A 196 -1.69 20.24 -1.70
C ASN A 196 -1.50 21.39 -2.69
N ALA A 197 -1.13 21.06 -3.92
CA ALA A 197 -1.16 21.94 -5.09
C ALA A 197 -2.17 21.47 -6.16
N GLY A 198 -2.83 20.33 -5.93
CA GLY A 198 -3.83 19.73 -6.81
C GLY A 198 -5.27 20.01 -6.35
N THR A 199 -6.11 19.00 -6.49
CA THR A 199 -7.54 19.09 -6.15
C THR A 199 -7.93 18.03 -5.12
N ILE A 200 -8.68 18.45 -4.11
CA ILE A 200 -9.35 17.53 -3.17
C ILE A 200 -10.84 17.73 -3.33
N THR A 201 -11.58 16.65 -3.55
CA THR A 201 -13.04 16.66 -3.68
C THR A 201 -13.65 15.71 -2.67
N ASP A 202 -14.87 16.04 -2.26
CA ASP A 202 -15.67 15.20 -1.38
C ASP A 202 -17.09 15.10 -1.95
N ALA A 203 -17.56 13.89 -2.18
CA ALA A 203 -18.88 13.65 -2.76
C ALA A 203 -20.01 13.67 -1.72
N ASP A 204 -19.71 13.39 -0.41
CA ASP A 204 -20.71 13.07 0.60
C ASP A 204 -20.49 13.73 1.96
N GLY A 205 -19.75 14.84 2.06
CA GLY A 205 -19.49 15.54 3.32
C GLY A 205 -18.50 14.80 4.23
N LYS A 206 -17.54 14.11 3.66
CA LYS A 206 -16.47 13.45 4.41
C LYS A 206 -15.43 14.44 4.91
N THR A 207 -14.71 14.08 5.94
CA THR A 207 -13.73 14.96 6.58
C THR A 207 -12.31 14.48 6.39
N VAL A 208 -11.38 15.43 6.36
CA VAL A 208 -9.93 15.17 6.45
C VAL A 208 -9.43 15.81 7.74
N SER A 209 -8.93 15.01 8.65
CA SER A 209 -8.28 15.45 9.90
C SER A 209 -6.76 15.42 9.73
N ILE A 210 -6.08 16.48 10.22
CA ILE A 210 -4.63 16.66 10.15
C ILE A 210 -4.10 16.94 11.54
#